data_299ccbb6b1733a8e5e0ee18b0fece135
#
_entry.id   299ccbb6b1733a8e5e0ee18b0fece135
#
_cell.length_a   1.000
_cell.length_b   1.000
_cell.length_c   1.000
_cell.angle_alpha   90.00
_cell.angle_beta   90.00
_cell.angle_gamma   90.00
#
_symmetry.space_group_name_H-M   'P 1'
#
loop_
_entity.id
_entity.type
_entity.pdbx_description
1 polymer ?
#
loop_
_entity_poly.entity_id
_entity_poly.type
_entity_poly.pdbx_seq_one_letter_code
_entity_poly.pdbx_strand_id
1 'polypeptide(L)'
;ANIMFLNDGKDIIYRSERTGWGHYYLYDNEGNFKNAITSGEWVAGPCSDIDTVGRTLYFYALGKDKNIDPYYYIPCKVNIDKPESLTQLTFDNTNHQVHFSKSFKYFVDTYERVDMVPRIVLRNRKGKEIMELEKPDIRRALEMGWKAPERFKVKAADGMTDLYGVMWKPFDFDSTKVYPIISSVYPGPFYEYVPTQFRLIHDDNTRLAQLGFIVIAVGHRGGTPMRGKFY
;
A
#
# COMPACT_ATOMS: atom_id res chain seq x y z
N ALA A 1 8.42 2.02 -13.76
CA ALA A 1 9.40 1.31 -14.60
C ALA A 1 10.14 0.29 -13.74
N ASN A 2 10.46 -0.88 -14.30
CA ASN A 2 11.21 -1.93 -13.59
C ASN A 2 12.74 -1.72 -13.68
N ILE A 3 13.20 -0.74 -14.46
CA ILE A 3 14.61 -0.42 -14.68
C ILE A 3 14.84 1.06 -14.42
N MET A 4 15.88 1.38 -13.67
CA MET A 4 16.34 2.75 -13.39
C MET A 4 17.84 2.83 -13.64
N PHE A 5 18.27 3.88 -14.36
CA PHE A 5 19.67 4.15 -14.64
C PHE A 5 20.18 5.24 -13.72
N LEU A 6 21.35 5.03 -13.12
CA LEU A 6 22.01 5.96 -12.23
C LEU A 6 23.46 6.20 -12.64
N ASN A 7 24.05 7.27 -12.13
CA ASN A 7 25.47 7.57 -12.32
C ASN A 7 25.85 7.53 -13.82
N ASP A 8 25.11 8.32 -14.64
CA ASP A 8 25.27 8.38 -16.11
C ASP A 8 25.22 7.00 -16.80
N GLY A 9 24.35 6.12 -16.30
CA GLY A 9 24.14 4.78 -16.84
C GLY A 9 25.15 3.73 -16.36
N LYS A 10 26.10 4.07 -15.48
CA LYS A 10 27.08 3.11 -14.94
C LYS A 10 26.49 2.13 -13.94
N ASP A 11 25.38 2.48 -13.33
CA ASP A 11 24.62 1.64 -12.41
C ASP A 11 23.19 1.45 -12.92
N ILE A 12 22.69 0.22 -12.85
CA ILE A 12 21.36 -0.15 -13.27
C ILE A 12 20.66 -0.79 -12.06
N ILE A 13 19.54 -0.21 -11.65
CA ILE A 13 18.65 -0.87 -10.68
C ILE A 13 17.54 -1.56 -11.46
N TYR A 14 17.37 -2.85 -11.25
CA TYR A 14 16.35 -3.67 -11.87
C TYR A 14 15.46 -4.31 -10.81
N ARG A 15 14.13 -4.14 -10.95
CA ARG A 15 13.16 -4.85 -10.11
C ARG A 15 12.75 -6.16 -10.78
N SER A 16 12.92 -7.27 -10.07
CA SER A 16 12.64 -8.62 -10.58
C SER A 16 11.95 -9.47 -9.52
N GLU A 17 11.13 -10.40 -9.97
CA GLU A 17 10.43 -11.40 -9.13
C GLU A 17 11.09 -12.78 -9.18
N ARG A 18 12.39 -12.84 -9.52
CA ARG A 18 13.17 -14.08 -9.72
C ARG A 18 13.19 -15.03 -8.53
N THR A 19 12.94 -14.53 -7.33
CA THR A 19 12.87 -15.32 -6.10
C THR A 19 11.44 -15.75 -5.73
N GLY A 20 10.46 -15.36 -6.54
CA GLY A 20 9.03 -15.44 -6.24
C GLY A 20 8.50 -14.23 -5.47
N TRP A 21 9.37 -13.26 -5.14
CA TRP A 21 9.04 -11.99 -4.51
C TRP A 21 9.68 -10.85 -5.31
N GLY A 22 8.96 -9.73 -5.43
CA GLY A 22 9.46 -8.54 -6.13
C GLY A 22 10.54 -7.84 -5.31
N HIS A 23 11.77 -7.78 -5.85
CA HIS A 23 12.90 -7.12 -5.19
C HIS A 23 13.73 -6.32 -6.16
N TYR A 24 14.53 -5.39 -5.64
CA TYR A 24 15.46 -4.56 -6.37
C TYR A 24 16.86 -5.16 -6.36
N TYR A 25 17.52 -5.09 -7.51
CA TYR A 25 18.86 -5.63 -7.75
C TYR A 25 19.73 -4.58 -8.45
N LEU A 26 21.00 -4.48 -8.05
CA LEU A 26 21.98 -3.58 -8.62
C LEU A 26 22.87 -4.32 -9.63
N TYR A 27 23.08 -3.69 -10.78
CA TYR A 27 23.97 -4.14 -11.86
C TYR A 27 24.88 -2.99 -12.28
N ASP A 28 26.00 -3.32 -12.94
CA ASP A 28 26.78 -2.36 -13.69
C ASP A 28 26.20 -2.14 -15.10
N ASN A 29 26.85 -1.26 -15.89
CA ASN A 29 26.43 -0.95 -17.25
C ASN A 29 26.72 -2.07 -18.27
N GLU A 30 27.50 -3.07 -17.91
CA GLU A 30 27.76 -4.28 -18.73
C GLU A 30 26.73 -5.38 -18.41
N GLY A 31 25.86 -5.16 -17.42
CA GLY A 31 24.84 -6.11 -16.99
C GLY A 31 25.34 -7.13 -15.95
N ASN A 32 26.54 -6.92 -15.37
CA ASN A 32 27.01 -7.80 -14.31
C ASN A 32 26.29 -7.48 -12.99
N PHE A 33 25.85 -8.53 -12.34
CA PHE A 33 25.18 -8.43 -11.03
C PHE A 33 26.16 -7.97 -9.95
N LYS A 34 25.78 -6.93 -9.20
CA LYS A 34 26.55 -6.41 -8.04
C LYS A 34 25.99 -6.95 -6.73
N ASN A 35 24.74 -6.65 -6.43
CA ASN A 35 24.07 -7.12 -5.20
C ASN A 35 22.54 -7.05 -5.31
N ALA A 36 21.87 -7.82 -4.45
CA ALA A 36 20.46 -7.61 -4.17
C ALA A 36 20.31 -6.43 -3.20
N ILE A 37 19.57 -5.39 -3.62
CA ILE A 37 19.31 -4.21 -2.79
C ILE A 37 18.28 -4.53 -1.71
N THR A 38 17.29 -5.36 -2.04
CA THR A 38 16.25 -5.85 -1.11
C THR A 38 16.08 -7.36 -1.26
N SER A 39 15.66 -8.02 -0.18
CA SER A 39 15.42 -9.47 -0.16
C SER A 39 14.44 -9.85 0.95
N GLY A 40 13.87 -11.05 0.88
CA GLY A 40 12.99 -11.61 1.91
C GLY A 40 11.65 -12.09 1.36
N GLU A 41 10.77 -12.58 2.24
CA GLU A 41 9.42 -13.06 1.90
C GLU A 41 8.37 -11.93 2.01
N TRP A 42 8.59 -10.88 1.21
CA TRP A 42 7.75 -9.70 1.10
C TRP A 42 8.05 -9.01 -0.23
N VAL A 43 7.25 -8.02 -0.60
CA VAL A 43 7.39 -7.35 -1.89
C VAL A 43 8.00 -5.94 -1.72
N ALA A 44 9.11 -5.67 -2.39
CA ALA A 44 9.55 -4.32 -2.68
C ALA A 44 8.69 -3.77 -3.84
N GLY A 45 7.72 -2.94 -3.48
CA GLY A 45 6.76 -2.31 -4.37
C GLY A 45 7.36 -1.16 -5.17
N PRO A 46 6.54 -0.17 -5.59
CA PRO A 46 7.01 0.94 -6.40
C PRO A 46 8.12 1.76 -5.73
N CYS A 47 9.09 2.21 -6.53
CA CYS A 47 10.02 3.25 -6.13
C CYS A 47 9.24 4.57 -5.97
N SER A 48 9.39 5.23 -4.83
CA SER A 48 8.82 6.57 -4.61
C SER A 48 9.81 7.66 -5.00
N ASP A 49 11.10 7.47 -4.75
CA ASP A 49 12.14 8.42 -5.10
C ASP A 49 13.53 7.78 -4.99
N ILE A 50 14.58 8.48 -5.50
CA ILE A 50 15.96 8.05 -5.39
C ILE A 50 16.91 9.23 -5.16
N ASP A 51 17.64 9.19 -4.06
CA ASP A 51 18.77 10.09 -3.81
C ASP A 51 20.00 9.53 -4.51
N THR A 52 20.31 10.08 -5.69
CA THR A 52 21.44 9.64 -6.51
C THR A 52 22.80 9.98 -5.88
N VAL A 53 22.87 11.08 -5.13
CA VAL A 53 24.09 11.50 -4.43
C VAL A 53 24.34 10.64 -3.18
N GLY A 54 23.31 10.48 -2.34
CA GLY A 54 23.35 9.63 -1.16
C GLY A 54 23.19 8.14 -1.45
N ARG A 55 23.02 7.77 -2.74
CA ARG A 55 22.83 6.39 -3.21
C ARG A 55 21.77 5.64 -2.41
N THR A 56 20.62 6.30 -2.19
CA THR A 56 19.53 5.78 -1.37
C THR A 56 18.26 5.63 -2.19
N LEU A 57 17.75 4.42 -2.26
CA LEU A 57 16.46 4.09 -2.87
C LEU A 57 15.36 4.25 -1.81
N TYR A 58 14.32 5.01 -2.14
CA TYR A 58 13.07 5.13 -1.40
C TYR A 58 11.98 4.37 -2.14
N PHE A 59 11.26 3.51 -1.45
CA PHE A 59 10.27 2.64 -2.06
C PHE A 59 9.22 2.22 -1.03
N TYR A 60 8.17 1.56 -1.48
CA TYR A 60 7.15 0.99 -0.62
C TYR A 60 7.38 -0.50 -0.40
N ALA A 61 7.36 -0.95 0.85
CA ALA A 61 7.29 -2.37 1.19
C ALA A 61 5.84 -2.81 1.37
N LEU A 62 5.51 -4.02 0.93
CA LEU A 62 4.20 -4.64 1.09
C LEU A 62 4.37 -6.02 1.74
N GLY A 63 3.61 -6.28 2.81
CA GLY A 63 3.65 -7.55 3.54
C GLY A 63 4.93 -7.83 4.32
N LYS A 64 5.82 -6.82 4.50
CA LYS A 64 7.06 -6.96 5.25
C LYS A 64 6.80 -7.07 6.76
N ASP A 65 5.90 -6.25 7.29
CA ASP A 65 5.45 -6.33 8.67
C ASP A 65 4.17 -7.16 8.75
N LYS A 66 4.18 -8.22 9.55
CA LYS A 66 3.04 -9.14 9.70
C LYS A 66 1.84 -8.53 10.42
N ASN A 67 2.03 -7.42 11.13
CA ASN A 67 0.99 -6.70 11.85
C ASN A 67 0.28 -5.66 10.99
N ILE A 68 0.80 -5.41 9.78
CA ILE A 68 0.26 -4.43 8.83
C ILE A 68 -0.45 -5.17 7.71
N ASP A 69 -1.56 -4.62 7.24
CA ASP A 69 -2.26 -5.13 6.07
C ASP A 69 -1.29 -5.23 4.88
N PRO A 70 -1.12 -6.40 4.27
CA PRO A 70 -0.11 -6.62 3.23
C PRO A 70 -0.35 -5.81 1.96
N TYR A 71 -1.52 -5.21 1.79
CA TYR A 71 -1.84 -4.35 0.65
C TYR A 71 -1.49 -2.88 0.88
N TYR A 72 -1.06 -2.50 2.09
CA TYR A 72 -0.66 -1.12 2.38
C TYR A 72 0.77 -0.84 1.95
N TYR A 73 0.96 0.31 1.35
CA TYR A 73 2.25 0.85 0.96
C TYR A 73 2.97 1.44 2.18
N ILE A 74 4.01 0.77 2.64
CA ILE A 74 4.81 1.20 3.79
C ILE A 74 6.13 1.78 3.31
N PRO A 75 6.39 3.08 3.52
CA PRO A 75 7.59 3.72 3.03
C PRO A 75 8.84 3.18 3.71
N CYS A 76 9.79 2.78 2.88
CA CYS A 76 11.10 2.27 3.27
C CYS A 76 12.21 2.99 2.52
N LYS A 77 13.42 2.92 3.04
CA LYS A 77 14.64 3.34 2.36
C LYS A 77 15.75 2.33 2.54
N VAL A 78 16.66 2.29 1.58
CA VAL A 78 17.86 1.45 1.63
C VAL A 78 18.99 2.11 0.84
N ASN A 79 20.22 2.05 1.33
CA ASN A 79 21.38 2.40 0.51
C ASN A 79 21.61 1.25 -0.49
N ILE A 80 21.74 1.57 -1.78
CA ILE A 80 21.79 0.57 -2.86
C ILE A 80 23.02 -0.31 -2.81
N ASP A 81 24.10 0.15 -2.17
CA ASP A 81 25.35 -0.59 -1.98
C ASP A 81 25.42 -1.34 -0.63
N LYS A 82 24.48 -1.05 0.29
CA LYS A 82 24.44 -1.55 1.66
C LYS A 82 23.02 -2.06 2.00
N PRO A 83 22.65 -3.26 1.55
CA PRO A 83 21.30 -3.83 1.78
C PRO A 83 20.89 -3.91 3.25
N GLU A 84 21.85 -4.10 4.15
CA GLU A 84 21.65 -4.13 5.61
C GLU A 84 21.16 -2.80 6.20
N SER A 85 21.28 -1.71 5.44
CA SER A 85 20.79 -0.37 5.84
C SER A 85 19.28 -0.20 5.68
N LEU A 86 18.55 -1.22 5.20
CA LEU A 86 17.10 -1.18 4.99
C LEU A 86 16.39 -0.69 6.26
N THR A 87 15.63 0.38 6.10
CA THR A 87 14.88 1.01 7.20
C THR A 87 13.45 1.28 6.79
N GLN A 88 12.50 0.83 7.59
CA GLN A 88 11.08 1.20 7.51
C GLN A 88 10.90 2.57 8.15
N LEU A 89 10.12 3.47 7.50
CA LEU A 89 9.96 4.86 7.93
C LEU A 89 8.70 5.09 8.78
N THR A 90 7.68 4.24 8.63
CA THR A 90 6.42 4.28 9.39
C THR A 90 6.05 2.88 9.85
N PHE A 91 5.27 2.75 10.94
CA PHE A 91 4.95 1.47 11.58
C PHE A 91 3.47 1.30 11.88
N ASP A 92 2.65 2.25 11.52
CA ASP A 92 1.20 2.21 11.70
C ASP A 92 0.53 1.37 10.58
N ASN A 93 -0.61 0.76 10.90
CA ASN A 93 -1.37 -0.05 9.94
C ASN A 93 -2.25 0.84 9.06
N THR A 94 -1.59 1.63 8.20
CA THR A 94 -2.20 2.56 7.24
C THR A 94 -1.51 2.50 5.89
N ASN A 95 -2.20 2.93 4.85
CA ASN A 95 -1.61 3.07 3.52
C ASN A 95 -0.98 4.45 3.38
N HIS A 96 0.25 4.53 2.89
CA HIS A 96 1.03 5.76 2.80
C HIS A 96 1.28 6.18 1.36
N GLN A 97 1.30 7.50 1.15
CA GLN A 97 1.82 8.13 -0.05
C GLN A 97 2.80 9.22 0.37
N VAL A 98 4.06 9.10 -0.05
CA VAL A 98 5.13 10.02 0.38
C VAL A 98 5.68 10.84 -0.77
N HIS A 99 6.04 12.10 -0.46
CA HIS A 99 6.70 13.02 -1.38
C HIS A 99 7.91 13.64 -0.70
N PHE A 100 9.11 13.33 -1.20
CA PHE A 100 10.36 13.79 -0.61
C PHE A 100 10.72 15.21 -1.06
N SER A 101 11.34 15.96 -0.14
CA SER A 101 12.00 17.22 -0.48
C SER A 101 13.24 16.93 -1.33
N LYS A 102 13.66 17.88 -2.19
CA LYS A 102 14.89 17.75 -3.01
C LYS A 102 16.16 17.41 -2.21
N SER A 103 16.19 17.77 -0.92
CA SER A 103 17.32 17.50 -0.03
C SER A 103 17.21 16.17 0.71
N PHE A 104 16.12 15.43 0.55
CA PHE A 104 15.80 14.20 1.29
C PHE A 104 15.86 14.32 2.82
N LYS A 105 15.82 15.54 3.34
CA LYS A 105 15.80 15.80 4.80
C LYS A 105 14.41 15.64 5.39
N TYR A 106 13.38 15.91 4.57
CA TYR A 106 11.98 15.90 4.96
C TYR A 106 11.15 15.23 3.87
N PHE A 107 9.99 14.76 4.24
CA PHE A 107 8.96 14.33 3.30
C PHE A 107 7.57 14.63 3.84
N VAL A 108 6.65 14.89 2.94
CA VAL A 108 5.21 14.92 3.21
C VAL A 108 4.69 13.51 3.11
N ASP A 109 3.95 13.08 4.11
CA ASP A 109 3.32 11.76 4.19
C ASP A 109 1.82 11.95 4.27
N THR A 110 1.10 11.46 3.27
CA THR A 110 -0.36 11.30 3.32
C THR A 110 -0.63 9.85 3.70
N TYR A 111 -1.24 9.62 4.86
CA TYR A 111 -1.58 8.27 5.29
C TYR A 111 -3.06 8.15 5.63
N GLU A 112 -3.63 7.03 5.25
CA GLU A 112 -5.07 6.79 5.27
C GLU A 112 -5.41 5.31 5.29
N ARG A 113 -6.69 5.03 5.50
CA ARG A 113 -7.31 3.74 5.22
C ARG A 113 -8.70 3.99 4.65
N VAL A 114 -9.28 2.96 4.10
CA VAL A 114 -10.67 3.04 3.60
C VAL A 114 -11.67 3.52 4.68
N ASP A 115 -11.39 3.20 5.95
CA ASP A 115 -12.18 3.53 7.15
C ASP A 115 -11.60 4.70 7.98
N MET A 116 -10.54 5.33 7.52
CA MET A 116 -9.85 6.40 8.25
C MET A 116 -9.57 7.59 7.34
N VAL A 117 -10.03 8.76 7.77
CA VAL A 117 -9.78 10.03 7.07
C VAL A 117 -8.28 10.26 6.88
N PRO A 118 -7.83 10.71 5.69
CA PRO A 118 -6.44 11.01 5.44
C PRO A 118 -5.86 12.00 6.45
N ARG A 119 -4.62 11.78 6.84
CA ARG A 119 -3.81 12.78 7.54
C ARG A 119 -2.61 13.12 6.67
N ILE A 120 -2.32 14.39 6.55
CA ILE A 120 -1.18 14.91 5.78
C ILE A 120 -0.21 15.52 6.78
N VAL A 121 0.97 14.93 6.88
CA VAL A 121 1.97 15.32 7.89
C VAL A 121 3.34 15.56 7.26
N LEU A 122 4.13 16.42 7.88
CA LEU A 122 5.55 16.57 7.59
C LEU A 122 6.35 15.62 8.48
N ARG A 123 7.20 14.80 7.87
CA ARG A 123 8.14 13.92 8.59
C ARG A 123 9.60 14.26 8.25
N ASN A 124 10.50 13.99 9.19
CA ASN A 124 11.93 14.03 8.90
C ASN A 124 12.40 12.75 8.19
N ARG A 125 13.62 12.72 7.68
CA ARG A 125 14.22 11.60 6.95
C ARG A 125 14.29 10.27 7.74
N LYS A 126 13.99 10.28 9.05
CA LYS A 126 13.93 9.09 9.90
C LYS A 126 12.48 8.59 10.12
N GLY A 127 11.50 9.26 9.50
CA GLY A 127 10.08 8.93 9.65
C GLY A 127 9.39 9.59 10.84
N LYS A 128 10.12 10.33 11.71
CA LYS A 128 9.50 11.04 12.84
C LYS A 128 8.60 12.17 12.33
N GLU A 129 7.34 12.15 12.73
CA GLU A 129 6.38 13.23 12.48
C GLU A 129 6.85 14.51 13.18
N ILE A 130 6.81 15.62 12.44
CA ILE A 130 7.21 16.96 12.91
C ILE A 130 5.96 17.78 13.18
N MET A 131 5.00 17.78 12.23
CA MET A 131 3.76 18.54 12.34
C MET A 131 2.70 17.98 11.40
N GLU A 132 1.44 18.13 11.78
CA GLU A 132 0.30 17.94 10.88
C GLU A 132 0.18 19.16 9.96
N LEU A 133 -0.04 18.90 8.67
CA LEU A 133 -0.21 19.93 7.65
C LEU A 133 -1.68 20.14 7.34
N GLU A 134 -2.43 19.02 7.18
CA GLU A 134 -3.83 19.07 6.80
C GLU A 134 -4.57 17.81 7.24
N LYS A 135 -5.86 17.95 7.53
CA LYS A 135 -6.79 16.88 7.78
C LYS A 135 -8.17 17.27 7.25
N PRO A 136 -8.76 16.52 6.33
CA PRO A 136 -10.10 16.80 5.81
C PRO A 136 -11.17 16.84 6.90
N ASP A 137 -12.08 17.80 6.79
CA ASP A 137 -13.23 17.90 7.68
C ASP A 137 -14.42 17.13 7.09
N ILE A 138 -14.85 16.09 7.79
CA ILE A 138 -15.99 15.25 7.38
C ILE A 138 -17.22 15.42 8.27
N ARG A 139 -17.26 16.45 9.16
CA ARG A 139 -18.37 16.65 10.11
C ARG A 139 -19.73 16.69 9.43
N ARG A 140 -19.83 17.39 8.31
CA ARG A 140 -21.09 17.47 7.54
C ARG A 140 -21.54 16.09 7.02
N ALA A 141 -20.62 15.24 6.60
CA ALA A 141 -20.95 13.88 6.16
C ALA A 141 -21.47 13.03 7.34
N LEU A 142 -20.83 13.14 8.50
CA LEU A 142 -21.27 12.44 9.72
C LEU A 142 -22.65 12.93 10.18
N GLU A 143 -22.91 14.23 10.15
CA GLU A 143 -24.23 14.81 10.46
C GLU A 143 -25.33 14.30 9.50
N MET A 144 -24.97 13.99 8.26
CA MET A 144 -25.87 13.37 7.25
C MET A 144 -26.01 11.86 7.44
N GLY A 145 -25.43 11.27 8.48
CA GLY A 145 -25.52 9.85 8.79
C GLY A 145 -24.50 8.96 8.06
N TRP A 146 -23.50 9.55 7.38
CA TRP A 146 -22.45 8.78 6.73
C TRP A 146 -21.70 7.88 7.72
N LYS A 147 -21.45 6.65 7.30
CA LYS A 147 -20.65 5.67 8.04
C LYS A 147 -19.52 5.15 7.16
N ALA A 148 -18.34 4.98 7.77
CA ALA A 148 -17.20 4.36 7.10
C ALA A 148 -17.50 2.90 6.72
N PRO A 149 -16.93 2.40 5.62
CA PRO A 149 -16.95 0.97 5.35
C PRO A 149 -16.15 0.20 6.41
N GLU A 150 -16.45 -1.08 6.55
CA GLU A 150 -15.80 -1.96 7.52
C GLU A 150 -14.76 -2.82 6.83
N ARG A 151 -13.55 -2.89 7.39
CA ARG A 151 -12.52 -3.83 6.94
C ARG A 151 -12.75 -5.18 7.61
N PHE A 152 -12.53 -6.25 6.88
CA PHE A 152 -12.62 -7.60 7.41
C PHE A 152 -11.52 -8.51 6.82
N LYS A 153 -11.35 -9.66 7.44
CA LYS A 153 -10.41 -10.67 7.04
C LYS A 153 -11.08 -12.04 7.10
N VAL A 154 -10.90 -12.85 6.05
CA VAL A 154 -11.44 -14.21 5.95
C VAL A 154 -10.37 -15.17 5.46
N LYS A 155 -10.55 -16.45 5.72
CA LYS A 155 -9.68 -17.48 5.15
C LYS A 155 -10.07 -17.78 3.71
N ALA A 156 -9.06 -17.95 2.86
CA ALA A 156 -9.24 -18.51 1.51
C ALA A 156 -9.70 -19.97 1.56
N ALA A 157 -10.04 -20.53 0.41
CA ALA A 157 -10.50 -21.93 0.31
C ALA A 157 -9.46 -22.97 0.79
N ASP A 158 -8.17 -22.59 0.87
CA ASP A 158 -7.12 -23.44 1.43
C ASP A 158 -7.12 -23.52 2.97
N GLY A 159 -7.99 -22.75 3.64
CA GLY A 159 -8.09 -22.65 5.09
C GLY A 159 -6.88 -21.99 5.78
N MET A 160 -5.85 -21.58 5.05
CA MET A 160 -4.60 -21.03 5.58
C MET A 160 -4.39 -19.57 5.24
N THR A 161 -4.57 -19.19 3.97
CA THR A 161 -4.30 -17.85 3.46
C THR A 161 -5.36 -16.86 3.95
N ASP A 162 -4.91 -15.76 4.54
CA ASP A 162 -5.79 -14.65 4.91
C ASP A 162 -6.08 -13.80 3.67
N LEU A 163 -7.36 -13.56 3.40
CA LEU A 163 -7.85 -12.60 2.42
C LEU A 163 -8.43 -11.40 3.15
N TYR A 164 -8.13 -10.23 2.66
CA TYR A 164 -8.60 -8.97 3.22
C TYR A 164 -9.74 -8.43 2.36
N GLY A 165 -10.68 -7.76 2.98
CA GLY A 165 -11.84 -7.24 2.31
C GLY A 165 -12.39 -5.97 2.94
N VAL A 166 -13.27 -5.32 2.22
CA VAL A 166 -14.03 -4.14 2.65
C VAL A 166 -15.51 -4.39 2.42
N MET A 167 -16.32 -3.99 3.39
CA MET A 167 -17.78 -4.15 3.38
C MET A 167 -18.44 -2.78 3.57
N TRP A 168 -19.37 -2.47 2.67
CA TRP A 168 -20.26 -1.32 2.76
C TRP A 168 -21.63 -1.78 3.19
N LYS A 169 -22.18 -1.16 4.23
CA LYS A 169 -23.52 -1.37 4.74
C LYS A 169 -24.39 -0.14 4.50
N PRO A 170 -25.71 -0.26 4.44
CA PRO A 170 -26.59 0.89 4.53
C PRO A 170 -26.24 1.78 5.74
N PHE A 171 -26.39 3.08 5.63
CA PHE A 171 -26.12 3.98 6.77
C PHE A 171 -27.12 3.77 7.92
N ASP A 172 -28.29 3.29 7.62
CA ASP A 172 -29.34 2.89 8.56
C ASP A 172 -29.34 1.38 8.85
N PHE A 173 -28.19 0.70 8.65
CA PHE A 173 -28.04 -0.75 8.85
C PHE A 173 -28.59 -1.19 10.22
N ASP A 174 -29.46 -2.20 10.20
CA ASP A 174 -30.10 -2.83 11.35
C ASP A 174 -29.74 -4.33 11.37
N SER A 175 -28.99 -4.76 12.37
CA SER A 175 -28.51 -6.14 12.50
C SER A 175 -29.63 -7.19 12.72
N THR A 176 -30.87 -6.74 12.98
CA THR A 176 -32.05 -7.63 13.12
C THR A 176 -32.68 -7.96 11.78
N LYS A 177 -32.31 -7.26 10.70
CA LYS A 177 -32.82 -7.46 9.35
C LYS A 177 -31.91 -8.33 8.50
N VAL A 178 -32.47 -8.92 7.47
CA VAL A 178 -31.74 -9.66 6.44
C VAL A 178 -31.50 -8.77 5.24
N TYR A 179 -30.25 -8.72 4.75
CA TYR A 179 -29.86 -7.94 3.61
C TYR A 179 -29.29 -8.85 2.49
N PRO A 180 -29.65 -8.61 1.24
CA PRO A 180 -28.96 -9.26 0.12
C PRO A 180 -27.53 -8.77 0.03
N ILE A 181 -26.61 -9.66 -0.39
CA ILE A 181 -25.18 -9.36 -0.53
C ILE A 181 -24.82 -9.24 -2.01
N ILE A 182 -24.10 -8.18 -2.36
CA ILE A 182 -23.48 -7.99 -3.68
C ILE A 182 -21.97 -8.12 -3.50
N SER A 183 -21.34 -9.03 -4.25
CA SER A 183 -19.89 -9.08 -4.37
C SER A 183 -19.42 -8.17 -5.51
N SER A 184 -18.72 -7.10 -5.18
CA SER A 184 -18.08 -6.21 -6.15
C SER A 184 -16.72 -6.80 -6.50
N VAL A 185 -16.54 -7.22 -7.77
CA VAL A 185 -15.35 -7.92 -8.22
C VAL A 185 -14.80 -7.31 -9.50
N TYR A 186 -13.49 -7.26 -9.59
CA TYR A 186 -12.77 -6.96 -10.83
C TYR A 186 -11.74 -8.07 -11.06
N PRO A 187 -12.11 -9.16 -11.73
CA PRO A 187 -11.24 -10.31 -11.90
C PRO A 187 -10.12 -10.00 -12.88
N GLY A 188 -8.89 -10.16 -12.42
CA GLY A 188 -7.70 -10.00 -13.24
C GLY A 188 -6.45 -10.45 -12.50
N PRO A 189 -5.50 -11.13 -13.16
CA PRO A 189 -4.33 -11.70 -12.49
C PRO A 189 -3.35 -10.65 -11.98
N PHE A 190 -3.49 -9.40 -12.41
CA PHE A 190 -2.54 -8.32 -12.09
C PHE A 190 -3.21 -7.15 -11.35
N TYR A 191 -4.39 -7.35 -10.80
CA TYR A 191 -5.14 -6.26 -10.19
C TYR A 191 -5.75 -6.68 -8.85
N GLU A 192 -5.44 -5.91 -7.80
CA GLU A 192 -6.13 -6.01 -6.53
C GLU A 192 -7.24 -4.96 -6.46
N TYR A 193 -8.45 -5.41 -6.27
CA TYR A 193 -9.65 -4.54 -6.31
C TYR A 193 -10.05 -3.99 -4.95
N VAL A 194 -9.49 -4.50 -3.86
CA VAL A 194 -9.82 -4.03 -2.52
C VAL A 194 -9.27 -2.63 -2.30
N PRO A 195 -10.12 -1.62 -2.05
CA PRO A 195 -9.64 -0.26 -1.88
C PRO A 195 -8.88 -0.09 -0.57
N THR A 196 -7.79 0.66 -0.64
CA THR A 196 -6.94 1.00 0.51
C THR A 196 -7.05 2.46 0.92
N GLN A 197 -7.67 3.29 0.07
CA GLN A 197 -7.76 4.74 0.25
C GLN A 197 -9.14 5.15 0.77
N PHE A 198 -9.16 6.24 1.54
CA PHE A 198 -10.38 6.86 2.02
C PHE A 198 -11.15 7.53 0.88
N ARG A 199 -12.47 7.32 0.88
CA ARG A 199 -13.41 8.10 0.06
C ARG A 199 -14.75 8.18 0.79
N LEU A 200 -15.37 9.35 0.80
CA LEU A 200 -16.73 9.51 1.33
C LEU A 200 -17.75 8.68 0.54
N ILE A 201 -17.59 8.64 -0.77
CA ILE A 201 -18.37 7.80 -1.67
C ILE A 201 -17.38 6.92 -2.44
N HIS A 202 -17.46 5.62 -2.22
CA HIS A 202 -16.60 4.65 -2.87
C HIS A 202 -17.31 4.07 -4.08
N ASP A 203 -17.23 4.76 -5.20
CA ASP A 203 -17.85 4.40 -6.48
C ASP A 203 -19.31 3.93 -6.31
N ASP A 204 -19.72 2.89 -7.00
CA ASP A 204 -21.07 2.32 -6.88
C ASP A 204 -21.28 1.52 -5.59
N ASN A 205 -20.23 1.08 -4.91
CA ASN A 205 -20.35 0.24 -3.70
C ASN A 205 -21.11 0.97 -2.58
N THR A 206 -20.77 2.24 -2.32
CA THR A 206 -21.50 3.05 -1.35
C THR A 206 -22.94 3.28 -1.77
N ARG A 207 -23.19 3.54 -3.07
CA ARG A 207 -24.54 3.80 -3.60
C ARG A 207 -25.43 2.56 -3.50
N LEU A 208 -24.92 1.40 -3.92
CA LEU A 208 -25.62 0.12 -3.82
C LEU A 208 -25.97 -0.21 -2.37
N ALA A 209 -25.06 0.07 -1.43
CA ALA A 209 -25.33 -0.12 -0.02
C ALA A 209 -26.53 0.74 0.45
N GLN A 210 -26.66 1.99 -0.02
CA GLN A 210 -27.79 2.85 0.34
C GLN A 210 -29.13 2.42 -0.31
N LEU A 211 -29.10 1.49 -1.28
CA LEU A 211 -30.30 0.85 -1.83
C LEU A 211 -30.74 -0.39 -1.04
N GLY A 212 -30.08 -0.69 0.09
CA GLY A 212 -30.45 -1.80 0.99
C GLY A 212 -29.66 -3.08 0.75
N PHE A 213 -28.50 -3.02 0.15
CA PHE A 213 -27.58 -4.15 -0.01
C PHE A 213 -26.42 -4.08 1.00
N ILE A 214 -25.86 -5.23 1.36
CA ILE A 214 -24.49 -5.31 1.85
C ILE A 214 -23.59 -5.51 0.64
N VAL A 215 -22.62 -4.63 0.42
CA VAL A 215 -21.67 -4.76 -0.68
C VAL A 215 -20.31 -5.16 -0.11
N ILE A 216 -19.68 -6.17 -0.70
CA ILE A 216 -18.36 -6.63 -0.29
C ILE A 216 -17.39 -6.59 -1.46
N ALA A 217 -16.15 -6.20 -1.19
CA ALA A 217 -15.01 -6.41 -2.06
C ALA A 217 -13.97 -7.23 -1.29
N VAL A 218 -13.56 -8.37 -1.84
CA VAL A 218 -12.61 -9.28 -1.18
C VAL A 218 -11.43 -9.49 -2.09
N GLY A 219 -10.22 -9.32 -1.54
CA GLY A 219 -8.98 -9.62 -2.23
C GLY A 219 -8.85 -11.09 -2.57
N HIS A 220 -7.98 -11.39 -3.52
CA HIS A 220 -7.70 -12.76 -3.94
C HIS A 220 -6.21 -13.09 -3.74
N ARG A 221 -5.88 -14.37 -3.82
CA ARG A 221 -4.49 -14.82 -3.82
C ARG A 221 -3.79 -14.32 -5.09
N GLY A 222 -2.59 -13.75 -4.95
CA GLY A 222 -1.78 -13.35 -6.07
C GLY A 222 -2.26 -12.11 -6.83
N GLY A 223 -3.18 -11.33 -6.27
CA GLY A 223 -3.49 -10.01 -6.83
C GLY A 223 -2.22 -9.17 -6.91
N THR A 224 -2.01 -8.48 -7.98
CA THR A 224 -0.85 -7.67 -8.43
C THR A 224 0.32 -7.58 -7.50
N PRO A 225 1.49 -7.21 -7.87
CA PRO A 225 2.82 -7.54 -7.32
C PRO A 225 2.93 -7.56 -5.80
N MET A 226 1.82 -7.55 -5.09
CA MET A 226 1.71 -7.40 -3.65
C MET A 226 1.96 -8.66 -2.87
N ARG A 227 1.77 -9.85 -3.51
CA ARG A 227 1.92 -11.16 -2.87
C ARG A 227 2.62 -12.15 -3.79
N GLY A 228 3.92 -11.96 -4.01
CA GLY A 228 4.72 -12.65 -5.00
C GLY A 228 4.50 -14.15 -5.15
N LYS A 229 4.59 -14.97 -4.12
CA LYS A 229 4.50 -16.43 -4.20
C LYS A 229 3.07 -17.01 -4.16
N PHE A 230 2.03 -16.21 -4.20
CA PHE A 230 0.65 -16.69 -4.03
C PHE A 230 -0.16 -16.78 -5.33
N TYR A 231 0.52 -16.94 -6.44
CA TYR A 231 -0.12 -17.30 -7.70
C TYR A 231 -0.62 -18.73 -7.67
#